data_121c9a79c5606ecfc22601d43798a725
#
_entry.id   121c9a79c5606ecfc22601d43798a725
#
_cell.length_a   1.000
_cell.length_b   1.000
_cell.length_c   1.000
_cell.angle_alpha   90.00
_cell.angle_beta   90.00
_cell.angle_gamma   90.00
#
_symmetry.space_group_name_H-M   'P 1'
#
loop_
_entity.id
_entity.type
_entity.pdbx_description
1 polymer ?
#
loop_
_entity_poly.entity_id
_entity_poly.type
_entity_poly.pdbx_seq_one_letter_code
_entity_poly.pdbx_strand_id
1 'polypeptide(L)'
;MALINCPECDKEISEKALMCPNCGYAASGGLFACEYRSKAELFGLPLVHIVYGLGVNPVTGRFRVAKGIIAIGNIAVGGVAIGGLSVGVISFGGLALGLAAIGGLAIGLLLAIGGLAVGLVAIGGGAFGYYALGGGAWGAHALGGNIQDPQAVEFFKRYLGPWVEQLQSKPNG
;
A
#
# COMPACT_ATOMS: atom_id res chain seq x y z
N MET A 1 -26.79 16.42 25.13
CA MET A 1 -25.40 15.92 25.06
C MET A 1 -25.33 14.81 26.06
N ALA A 2 -25.01 13.60 25.63
CA ALA A 2 -24.89 12.47 26.56
C ALA A 2 -23.55 12.56 27.28
N LEU A 3 -23.57 12.35 28.59
CA LEU A 3 -22.39 12.22 29.43
C LEU A 3 -22.16 10.74 29.70
N ILE A 4 -20.93 10.32 29.68
CA ILE A 4 -20.52 8.95 29.99
C ILE A 4 -19.46 8.99 31.10
N ASN A 5 -19.38 7.95 31.91
CA ASN A 5 -18.33 7.86 32.91
C ASN A 5 -17.03 7.38 32.29
N CYS A 6 -15.94 8.03 32.66
CA CYS A 6 -14.62 7.60 32.25
C CYS A 6 -14.27 6.24 32.88
N PRO A 7 -13.90 5.22 32.11
CA PRO A 7 -13.61 3.89 32.63
C PRO A 7 -12.37 3.83 33.55
N GLU A 8 -11.50 4.84 33.53
CA GLU A 8 -10.27 4.88 34.33
C GLU A 8 -10.43 5.69 35.62
N CYS A 9 -11.20 6.78 35.62
CA CYS A 9 -11.30 7.67 36.78
C CYS A 9 -12.73 7.97 37.22
N ASP A 10 -13.74 7.31 36.61
CA ASP A 10 -15.19 7.40 36.90
C ASP A 10 -15.80 8.81 36.80
N LYS A 11 -15.06 9.81 36.35
CA LYS A 11 -15.60 11.15 36.15
C LYS A 11 -16.41 11.26 34.88
N GLU A 12 -17.48 12.03 34.96
CA GLU A 12 -18.33 12.33 33.81
C GLU A 12 -17.57 13.08 32.74
N ILE A 13 -17.60 12.54 31.53
CA ILE A 13 -17.03 13.14 30.32
C ILE A 13 -18.06 13.15 29.20
N SER A 14 -17.95 14.06 28.26
CA SER A 14 -18.80 14.06 27.08
C SER A 14 -18.55 12.79 26.25
N GLU A 15 -19.63 12.16 25.75
CA GLU A 15 -19.55 11.05 24.81
C GLU A 15 -18.67 11.36 23.56
N LYS A 16 -18.59 12.65 23.21
CA LYS A 16 -17.76 13.15 22.10
C LYS A 16 -16.38 13.59 22.52
N ALA A 17 -16.01 13.45 23.81
CA ALA A 17 -14.68 13.83 24.26
C ALA A 17 -13.63 12.88 23.69
N LEU A 18 -12.62 13.45 23.05
CA LEU A 18 -11.49 12.68 22.50
C LEU A 18 -10.60 12.13 23.62
N MET A 19 -10.53 12.83 24.73
CA MET A 19 -9.67 12.48 25.87
C MET A 19 -10.33 12.96 27.16
N CYS A 20 -10.17 12.18 28.22
CA CYS A 20 -10.61 12.58 29.55
C CYS A 20 -9.73 13.74 30.07
N PRO A 21 -10.31 14.90 30.41
CA PRO A 21 -9.53 16.05 30.89
C PRO A 21 -8.90 15.83 32.28
N ASN A 22 -9.37 14.82 33.00
CA ASN A 22 -8.90 14.55 34.34
C ASN A 22 -7.76 13.52 34.43
N CYS A 23 -7.83 12.42 33.68
CA CYS A 23 -6.82 11.34 33.71
C CYS A 23 -6.07 11.13 32.40
N GLY A 24 -6.45 11.82 31.33
CA GLY A 24 -5.83 11.67 30.01
C GLY A 24 -6.27 10.41 29.25
N TYR A 25 -7.24 9.64 29.76
CA TYR A 25 -7.76 8.47 29.06
C TYR A 25 -8.40 8.87 27.71
N ALA A 26 -7.98 8.22 26.64
CA ALA A 26 -8.53 8.46 25.31
C ALA A 26 -9.90 7.79 25.17
N ALA A 27 -10.97 8.57 25.34
CA ALA A 27 -12.36 8.07 25.36
C ALA A 27 -12.86 7.58 24.01
N SER A 28 -12.38 8.15 22.91
CA SER A 28 -12.73 7.72 21.55
C SER A 28 -11.50 7.15 20.84
N GLY A 29 -11.21 5.90 21.11
CA GLY A 29 -10.37 5.01 20.29
C GLY A 29 -9.06 5.52 19.71
N GLY A 30 -8.41 6.53 20.31
CA GLY A 30 -7.12 7.09 19.88
C GLY A 30 -7.24 8.43 19.16
N LEU A 31 -6.31 9.31 19.44
CA LEU A 31 -6.29 10.74 19.11
C LEU A 31 -6.44 11.10 17.62
N PHE A 32 -6.40 10.14 16.69
CA PHE A 32 -6.47 10.37 15.24
C PHE A 32 -7.04 9.17 14.45
N ALA A 33 -7.94 8.37 15.02
CA ALA A 33 -8.56 7.27 14.30
C ALA A 33 -9.90 7.70 13.70
N CYS A 34 -9.91 8.09 12.43
CA CYS A 34 -11.13 8.24 11.63
C CYS A 34 -11.35 6.96 10.83
N GLU A 35 -12.53 6.36 11.00
CA GLU A 35 -12.98 5.23 10.20
C GLU A 35 -14.19 5.67 9.39
N TYR A 36 -14.10 5.58 8.08
CA TYR A 36 -15.19 5.84 7.16
C TYR A 36 -15.52 4.56 6.39
N ARG A 37 -16.73 4.08 6.55
CA ARG A 37 -17.25 2.92 5.83
C ARG A 37 -18.44 3.35 4.97
N SER A 38 -18.38 3.07 3.68
CA SER A 38 -19.50 3.31 2.76
C SER A 38 -20.68 2.40 3.11
N LYS A 39 -21.90 2.94 3.00
CA LYS A 39 -23.14 2.16 3.11
C LYS A 39 -23.42 1.29 1.88
N ALA A 40 -22.77 1.60 0.74
CA ALA A 40 -22.86 0.79 -0.46
C ALA A 40 -21.97 -0.44 -0.30
N GLU A 41 -22.59 -1.60 -0.38
CA GLU A 41 -21.92 -2.90 -0.30
C GLU A 41 -22.08 -3.62 -1.65
N LEU A 42 -20.97 -4.18 -2.15
CA LEU A 42 -20.94 -5.02 -3.33
C LEU A 42 -20.28 -6.36 -2.94
N PHE A 43 -20.96 -7.47 -3.17
CA PHE A 43 -20.54 -8.82 -2.76
C PHE A 43 -20.29 -8.96 -1.24
N GLY A 44 -21.04 -8.23 -0.39
CA GLY A 44 -20.87 -8.26 1.07
C GLY A 44 -19.64 -7.51 1.59
N LEU A 45 -18.93 -6.76 0.74
CA LEU A 45 -17.83 -5.89 1.10
C LEU A 45 -18.23 -4.43 0.89
N PRO A 46 -17.84 -3.52 1.79
CA PRO A 46 -18.08 -2.10 1.60
C PRO A 46 -17.32 -1.60 0.37
N LEU A 47 -17.98 -0.76 -0.42
CA LEU A 47 -17.37 -0.20 -1.63
C LEU A 47 -16.10 0.58 -1.30
N VAL A 48 -16.16 1.40 -0.25
CA VAL A 48 -15.04 2.20 0.22
C VAL A 48 -14.90 2.04 1.73
N HIS A 49 -13.72 1.66 2.17
CA HIS A 49 -13.37 1.60 3.58
C HIS A 49 -12.05 2.33 3.81
N ILE A 50 -12.13 3.43 4.54
CA ILE A 50 -10.99 4.29 4.86
C ILE A 50 -10.74 4.18 6.36
N VAL A 51 -9.54 3.81 6.74
CA VAL A 51 -9.09 3.76 8.14
C VAL A 51 -7.88 4.68 8.28
N TYR A 52 -8.11 5.86 8.83
CA TYR A 52 -7.06 6.83 9.12
C TYR A 52 -6.65 6.71 10.59
N GLY A 53 -5.35 6.78 10.87
CA GLY A 53 -4.82 6.81 12.24
C GLY A 53 -3.66 5.85 12.44
N LEU A 54 -3.10 5.79 13.65
CA LEU A 54 -1.95 4.95 14.01
C LEU A 54 -2.18 3.42 13.87
N GLY A 55 -3.32 3.03 13.31
CA GLY A 55 -3.60 1.64 12.91
C GLY A 55 -3.71 0.62 14.04
N VAL A 56 -3.49 1.02 15.28
CA VAL A 56 -3.58 0.14 16.45
C VAL A 56 -4.76 0.55 17.32
N ASN A 57 -5.62 -0.39 17.65
CA ASN A 57 -6.68 -0.16 18.63
C ASN A 57 -6.02 -0.13 20.03
N PRO A 58 -6.09 0.99 20.76
CA PRO A 58 -5.41 1.11 22.06
C PRO A 58 -5.94 0.14 23.11
N VAL A 59 -7.19 -0.35 22.95
CA VAL A 59 -7.82 -1.27 23.90
C VAL A 59 -7.44 -2.73 23.64
N THR A 60 -7.31 -3.12 22.37
CA THR A 60 -7.07 -4.52 22.00
C THR A 60 -5.66 -4.78 21.45
N GLY A 61 -4.84 -3.75 21.24
CA GLY A 61 -3.51 -3.86 20.65
C GLY A 61 -3.49 -4.38 19.21
N ARG A 62 -4.67 -4.53 18.57
CA ARG A 62 -4.78 -5.09 17.21
C ARG A 62 -4.70 -4.00 16.16
N PHE A 63 -4.02 -4.31 15.07
CA PHE A 63 -3.99 -3.46 13.89
C PHE A 63 -5.38 -3.37 13.26
N ARG A 64 -5.80 -2.14 12.94
CA ARG A 64 -7.01 -1.90 12.16
C ARG A 64 -6.70 -2.12 10.68
N VAL A 65 -7.45 -3.01 10.06
CA VAL A 65 -7.31 -3.37 8.65
C VAL A 65 -8.49 -2.79 7.89
N ALA A 66 -8.22 -1.95 6.91
CA ALA A 66 -9.24 -1.51 5.97
C ALA A 66 -9.57 -2.67 5.01
N LYS A 67 -10.83 -3.09 4.97
CA LYS A 67 -11.32 -4.18 4.10
C LYS A 67 -12.45 -3.67 3.23
N GLY A 68 -12.26 -3.65 1.91
CA GLY A 68 -13.28 -3.16 0.97
C GLY A 68 -12.86 -3.36 -0.46
N ILE A 69 -13.72 -2.98 -1.41
CA ILE A 69 -13.32 -2.96 -2.83
C ILE A 69 -12.24 -1.90 -3.03
N ILE A 70 -12.42 -0.73 -2.44
CA ILE A 70 -11.40 0.32 -2.31
C ILE A 70 -11.07 0.42 -0.82
N ALA A 71 -9.88 0.00 -0.45
CA ALA A 71 -9.38 0.04 0.92
C ALA A 71 -8.24 1.04 1.04
N ILE A 72 -8.37 1.99 1.97
CA ILE A 72 -7.34 3.01 2.23
C ILE A 72 -7.01 3.00 3.72
N GLY A 73 -5.74 2.80 4.06
CA GLY A 73 -5.33 2.78 5.47
C GLY A 73 -3.90 2.29 5.65
N ASN A 74 -3.43 2.20 6.89
CA ASN A 74 -2.09 1.67 7.17
C ASN A 74 -1.92 0.22 6.69
N ILE A 75 -2.96 -0.61 6.91
CA ILE A 75 -3.07 -1.95 6.35
C ILE A 75 -4.36 -1.98 5.54
N ALA A 76 -4.26 -2.20 4.24
CA ALA A 76 -5.38 -2.20 3.32
C ALA A 76 -5.48 -3.55 2.59
N VAL A 77 -6.68 -4.13 2.57
CA VAL A 77 -6.96 -5.40 1.87
C VAL A 77 -8.21 -5.25 1.04
N GLY A 78 -8.08 -5.40 -0.28
CA GLY A 78 -9.23 -5.22 -1.17
C GLY A 78 -8.94 -5.34 -2.66
N GLY A 79 -9.88 -4.93 -3.49
CA GLY A 79 -9.67 -4.87 -4.95
C GLY A 79 -8.58 -3.84 -5.31
N VAL A 80 -8.78 -2.61 -4.84
CA VAL A 80 -7.78 -1.53 -4.88
C VAL A 80 -7.37 -1.21 -3.46
N ALA A 81 -6.12 -1.47 -3.11
CA ALA A 81 -5.59 -1.25 -1.77
C ALA A 81 -4.52 -0.16 -1.78
N ILE A 82 -4.68 0.84 -0.92
CA ILE A 82 -3.74 1.96 -0.78
C ILE A 82 -3.35 2.10 0.69
N GLY A 83 -2.05 1.96 0.98
CA GLY A 83 -1.61 2.06 2.37
C GLY A 83 -0.14 1.76 2.60
N GLY A 84 0.26 1.70 3.86
CA GLY A 84 1.61 1.31 4.22
C GLY A 84 1.91 -0.13 3.81
N LEU A 85 1.01 -1.03 4.16
CA LEU A 85 0.98 -2.43 3.72
C LEU A 85 -0.34 -2.64 2.96
N SER A 86 -0.25 -2.97 1.68
CA SER A 86 -1.40 -3.13 0.81
C SER A 86 -1.42 -4.52 0.16
N VAL A 87 -2.59 -5.15 0.18
CA VAL A 87 -2.83 -6.47 -0.42
C VAL A 87 -4.09 -6.40 -1.27
N GLY A 88 -3.98 -6.64 -2.57
CA GLY A 88 -5.14 -6.53 -3.45
C GLY A 88 -4.86 -6.90 -4.90
N VAL A 89 -5.86 -6.68 -5.76
CA VAL A 89 -5.66 -6.85 -7.20
C VAL A 89 -4.72 -5.75 -7.72
N ILE A 90 -5.02 -4.51 -7.34
CA ILE A 90 -4.16 -3.37 -7.58
C ILE A 90 -3.74 -2.82 -6.21
N SER A 91 -2.46 -2.80 -5.92
CA SER A 91 -1.93 -2.37 -4.64
C SER A 91 -0.92 -1.23 -4.77
N PHE A 92 -1.11 -0.21 -3.94
CA PHE A 92 -0.23 0.96 -3.84
C PHE A 92 0.24 1.13 -2.41
N GLY A 93 1.53 1.15 -2.19
CA GLY A 93 1.99 1.36 -0.81
C GLY A 93 3.48 1.20 -0.58
N GLY A 94 3.88 1.25 0.70
CA GLY A 94 5.25 0.97 1.09
C GLY A 94 5.66 -0.45 0.75
N LEU A 95 4.84 -1.41 1.18
CA LEU A 95 4.89 -2.81 0.80
C LEU A 95 3.58 -3.17 0.10
N ALA A 96 3.66 -3.49 -1.18
CA ALA A 96 2.52 -3.77 -2.03
C ALA A 96 2.55 -5.21 -2.54
N LEU A 97 1.44 -5.93 -2.34
CA LEU A 97 1.25 -7.32 -2.75
C LEU A 97 0.00 -7.42 -3.62
N GLY A 98 0.11 -7.93 -4.86
CA GLY A 98 -1.07 -8.05 -5.71
C GLY A 98 -0.81 -8.60 -7.12
N LEU A 99 -1.82 -8.50 -8.00
CA LEU A 99 -1.60 -8.75 -9.43
C LEU A 99 -0.75 -7.63 -10.05
N ALA A 100 -1.12 -6.39 -9.74
CA ALA A 100 -0.34 -5.20 -10.05
C ALA A 100 0.04 -4.51 -8.74
N ALA A 101 1.33 -4.36 -8.47
CA ALA A 101 1.85 -3.78 -7.25
C ALA A 101 2.77 -2.59 -7.56
N ILE A 102 2.54 -1.48 -6.88
CA ILE A 102 3.33 -0.26 -7.03
C ILE A 102 3.73 0.24 -5.65
N GLY A 103 5.03 0.32 -5.39
CA GLY A 103 5.46 0.75 -4.07
C GLY A 103 6.97 0.70 -3.82
N GLY A 104 7.37 0.87 -2.57
CA GLY A 104 8.77 0.75 -2.18
C GLY A 104 9.31 -0.67 -2.42
N LEU A 105 8.62 -1.66 -1.83
CA LEU A 105 8.75 -3.07 -2.13
C LEU A 105 7.46 -3.53 -2.80
N ALA A 106 7.52 -3.90 -4.06
CA ALA A 106 6.38 -4.35 -4.84
C ALA A 106 6.53 -5.84 -5.21
N ILE A 107 5.56 -6.65 -4.80
CA ILE A 107 5.47 -8.06 -5.20
C ILE A 107 4.17 -8.21 -5.99
N GLY A 108 4.30 -8.22 -7.32
CA GLY A 108 3.18 -8.33 -8.25
C GLY A 108 3.25 -9.62 -9.06
N LEU A 109 2.12 -10.35 -9.13
CA LEU A 109 2.10 -11.56 -9.95
C LEU A 109 2.33 -11.26 -11.44
N LEU A 110 1.70 -10.20 -11.95
CA LEU A 110 1.82 -9.78 -13.35
C LEU A 110 2.79 -8.58 -13.50
N LEU A 111 2.57 -7.53 -12.70
CA LEU A 111 3.31 -6.28 -12.80
C LEU A 111 3.77 -5.82 -11.42
N ALA A 112 5.05 -5.53 -11.28
CA ALA A 112 5.62 -4.91 -10.10
C ALA A 112 6.43 -3.67 -10.49
N ILE A 113 6.13 -2.54 -9.85
CA ILE A 113 6.85 -1.28 -10.07
C ILE A 113 7.28 -0.71 -8.73
N GLY A 114 8.58 -0.51 -8.52
CA GLY A 114 9.02 0.04 -7.25
C GLY A 114 10.52 0.12 -7.05
N GLY A 115 10.92 0.43 -5.82
CA GLY A 115 12.34 0.42 -5.45
C GLY A 115 12.95 -0.97 -5.62
N LEU A 116 12.29 -1.96 -5.03
CA LEU A 116 12.52 -3.38 -5.25
C LEU A 116 11.23 -3.99 -5.80
N ALA A 117 11.30 -4.57 -6.99
CA ALA A 117 10.15 -5.13 -7.69
C ALA A 117 10.36 -6.62 -7.96
N VAL A 118 9.37 -7.44 -7.62
CA VAL A 118 9.35 -8.89 -7.88
C VAL A 118 8.06 -9.25 -8.60
N GLY A 119 8.15 -9.84 -9.80
CA GLY A 119 6.97 -10.20 -10.58
C GLY A 119 7.29 -10.74 -11.97
N LEU A 120 6.25 -11.06 -12.75
CA LEU A 120 6.45 -11.48 -14.14
C LEU A 120 7.11 -10.35 -14.95
N VAL A 121 6.58 -9.13 -14.81
CA VAL A 121 7.18 -7.90 -15.33
C VAL A 121 7.55 -7.02 -14.15
N ALA A 122 8.83 -6.84 -13.91
CA ALA A 122 9.35 -6.07 -12.79
C ALA A 122 10.10 -4.84 -13.30
N ILE A 123 9.73 -3.66 -12.78
CA ILE A 123 10.34 -2.38 -13.14
C ILE A 123 10.77 -1.66 -11.86
N GLY A 124 12.06 -1.39 -11.71
CA GLY A 124 12.50 -0.71 -10.49
C GLY A 124 14.01 -0.58 -10.34
N GLY A 125 14.45 -0.10 -9.18
CA GLY A 125 15.87 -0.03 -8.86
C GLY A 125 16.52 -1.42 -8.84
N GLY A 126 15.89 -2.35 -8.10
CA GLY A 126 16.15 -3.79 -8.16
C GLY A 126 14.94 -4.50 -8.73
N ALA A 127 15.08 -5.23 -9.83
CA ALA A 127 13.99 -5.92 -10.49
C ALA A 127 14.28 -7.42 -10.59
N PHE A 128 13.36 -8.24 -10.09
CA PHE A 128 13.41 -9.68 -10.15
C PHE A 128 12.18 -10.21 -10.88
N GLY A 129 12.35 -10.81 -12.06
CA GLY A 129 11.21 -11.30 -12.80
C GLY A 129 11.57 -11.95 -14.13
N TYR A 130 10.54 -12.40 -14.85
CA TYR A 130 10.77 -12.93 -16.20
C TYR A 130 11.24 -11.82 -17.15
N TYR A 131 10.55 -10.67 -17.13
CA TYR A 131 10.99 -9.41 -17.74
C TYR A 131 11.37 -8.43 -16.63
N ALA A 132 12.64 -8.12 -16.50
CA ALA A 132 13.14 -7.22 -15.47
C ALA A 132 13.77 -5.97 -16.07
N LEU A 133 13.32 -4.78 -15.67
CA LEU A 133 13.88 -3.50 -16.09
C LEU A 133 14.33 -2.71 -14.86
N GLY A 134 15.61 -2.39 -14.78
CA GLY A 134 16.09 -1.61 -13.64
C GLY A 134 17.59 -1.43 -13.57
N GLY A 135 18.05 -0.75 -12.53
CA GLY A 135 19.50 -0.60 -12.27
C GLY A 135 20.19 -1.93 -12.03
N GLY A 136 19.62 -2.79 -11.18
CA GLY A 136 19.96 -4.20 -11.02
C GLY A 136 18.80 -5.05 -11.48
N ALA A 137 18.93 -5.75 -12.59
CA ALA A 137 17.89 -6.60 -13.14
C ALA A 137 18.35 -8.07 -13.13
N TRP A 138 17.50 -8.94 -12.58
CA TRP A 138 17.72 -10.38 -12.52
C TRP A 138 16.48 -11.11 -13.05
N GLY A 139 16.65 -11.90 -14.09
CA GLY A 139 15.57 -12.65 -14.70
C GLY A 139 15.95 -13.31 -16.01
N ALA A 140 14.98 -13.94 -16.67
CA ALA A 140 15.20 -14.59 -17.96
C ALA A 140 15.52 -13.57 -19.06
N HIS A 141 14.81 -12.44 -19.03
CA HIS A 141 15.02 -11.32 -19.95
C HIS A 141 15.21 -10.03 -19.14
N ALA A 142 16.47 -9.70 -18.88
CA ALA A 142 16.84 -8.57 -18.05
C ALA A 142 17.38 -7.41 -18.88
N LEU A 143 16.90 -6.20 -18.62
CA LEU A 143 17.40 -4.95 -19.15
C LEU A 143 17.83 -4.06 -17.99
N GLY A 144 19.10 -3.99 -17.75
CA GLY A 144 19.66 -3.24 -16.63
C GLY A 144 21.08 -2.78 -16.87
N GLY A 145 21.69 -2.15 -15.87
CA GLY A 145 23.09 -1.73 -15.93
C GLY A 145 24.07 -2.89 -16.09
N ASN A 146 23.71 -4.10 -15.68
CA ASN A 146 24.56 -5.28 -15.68
C ASN A 146 24.34 -6.18 -16.89
N ILE A 147 23.12 -6.22 -17.46
CA ILE A 147 22.71 -7.16 -18.50
C ILE A 147 21.75 -6.45 -19.47
N GLN A 148 22.00 -6.60 -20.77
CA GLN A 148 21.12 -6.08 -21.80
C GLN A 148 20.72 -7.22 -22.74
N ASP A 149 19.55 -7.82 -22.48
CA ASP A 149 19.00 -8.85 -23.34
C ASP A 149 18.25 -8.20 -24.52
N PRO A 150 18.54 -8.56 -25.77
CA PRO A 150 17.85 -8.01 -26.94
C PRO A 150 16.33 -8.20 -26.92
N GLN A 151 15.85 -9.32 -26.40
CA GLN A 151 14.41 -9.61 -26.28
C GLN A 151 13.74 -8.71 -25.25
N ALA A 152 14.40 -8.43 -24.14
CA ALA A 152 13.90 -7.46 -23.16
C ALA A 152 13.82 -6.05 -23.74
N VAL A 153 14.84 -5.63 -24.48
CA VAL A 153 14.86 -4.33 -25.18
C VAL A 153 13.68 -4.19 -26.12
N GLU A 154 13.40 -5.21 -26.95
CA GLU A 154 12.29 -5.18 -27.91
C GLU A 154 10.92 -5.13 -27.20
N PHE A 155 10.74 -5.95 -26.14
CA PHE A 155 9.54 -5.93 -25.32
C PHE A 155 9.28 -4.55 -24.71
N PHE A 156 10.27 -3.98 -24.03
CA PHE A 156 10.11 -2.69 -23.38
C PHE A 156 10.02 -1.52 -24.37
N LYS A 157 10.68 -1.57 -25.52
CA LYS A 157 10.49 -0.60 -26.61
C LYS A 157 9.04 -0.59 -27.11
N ARG A 158 8.42 -1.74 -27.24
CA ARG A 158 7.05 -1.86 -27.71
C ARG A 158 6.02 -1.26 -26.75
N TYR A 159 6.25 -1.36 -25.43
CA TYR A 159 5.30 -0.90 -24.40
C TYR A 159 5.64 0.46 -23.81
N LEU A 160 6.91 0.80 -23.65
CA LEU A 160 7.39 2.03 -23.02
C LEU A 160 7.93 3.08 -24.01
N GLY A 161 8.06 2.73 -25.30
CA GLY A 161 8.44 3.66 -26.35
C GLY A 161 9.80 4.32 -26.13
N PRO A 162 9.90 5.64 -26.42
CA PRO A 162 11.20 6.35 -26.47
C PRO A 162 11.95 6.45 -25.13
N TRP A 163 11.29 6.16 -23.99
CA TRP A 163 11.94 6.19 -22.67
C TRP A 163 13.08 5.18 -22.53
N VAL A 164 12.99 4.06 -23.23
CA VAL A 164 14.01 2.99 -23.20
C VAL A 164 15.27 3.42 -23.97
N GLU A 165 15.13 4.24 -25.00
CA GLU A 165 16.28 4.75 -25.77
C GLU A 165 17.12 5.74 -24.96
N GLN A 166 16.50 6.53 -24.09
CA GLN A 166 17.22 7.44 -23.18
C GLN A 166 18.06 6.69 -22.13
N LEU A 167 17.63 5.50 -21.71
CA LEU A 167 18.39 4.67 -20.77
C LEU A 167 19.62 4.02 -21.42
N GLN A 168 19.55 3.75 -22.74
CA GLN A 168 20.65 3.19 -23.50
C GLN A 168 21.68 4.24 -23.96
N SER A 169 21.26 5.50 -24.10
CA SER A 169 22.11 6.58 -24.62
C SER A 169 23.11 7.14 -23.60
N LYS A 170 23.10 6.66 -22.34
CA LYS A 170 24.07 7.06 -21.34
C LYS A 170 25.26 6.10 -21.35
N PRO A 171 26.36 6.43 -22.04
CA PRO A 171 27.57 5.61 -22.00
C PRO A 171 28.10 5.61 -20.56
N ASN A 172 28.46 4.42 -20.09
CA ASN A 172 29.18 4.26 -18.84
C ASN A 172 30.42 5.14 -18.85
N GLY A 173 30.39 6.24 -18.09
CA GLY A 173 31.55 7.05 -17.76
C GLY A 173 32.17 6.56 -16.48
#